data_e6d1aefc0ef3c01c0e04b6018f5c4849
#
_entry.id   e6d1aefc0ef3c01c0e04b6018f5c4849
#
_cell.length_a   1.000
_cell.length_b   1.000
_cell.length_c   1.000
_cell.angle_alpha   90.00
_cell.angle_beta   90.00
_cell.angle_gamma   90.00
#
_symmetry.space_group_name_H-M   'P 1'
#
loop_
_entity.id
_entity.type
_entity.pdbx_description
1 polymer ?
#
loop_
_entity_poly.entity_id
_entity_poly.type
_entity_poly.pdbx_seq_one_letter_code
_entity_poly.pdbx_strand_id
1 'polypeptide(L)'
;MGILGSLFGKKKMTAAETAFVKRQSQIFADCIRIIADTTDIETYFYRYGLAEQTVAKIAEVAGGDTKCMAGGRVSPNECTEMLQNEKATHTNSFLSRYIQKETVRILGLSRGQVKKAQSIAAIVDEYSDQMPEESIKHGRALCAKMIEKIEKVANK
;
A
#
# COMPACT_ATOMS: atom_id res chain seq x y z
N MET A 1 17.34 36.72 4.54
CA MET A 1 17.27 36.27 3.16
C MET A 1 15.89 35.68 2.78
N GLY A 2 14.83 36.33 3.22
CA GLY A 2 13.49 35.79 3.03
C GLY A 2 13.12 35.54 1.56
N ILE A 3 13.39 36.49 0.69
CA ILE A 3 13.01 36.36 -0.73
C ILE A 3 13.84 35.29 -1.44
N LEU A 4 15.15 35.31 -1.24
CA LEU A 4 16.03 34.31 -1.87
C LEU A 4 15.81 32.92 -1.31
N GLY A 5 15.60 32.82 0.00
CA GLY A 5 15.26 31.54 0.63
C GLY A 5 13.95 30.98 0.10
N SER A 6 12.96 31.84 -0.12
CA SER A 6 11.67 31.45 -0.72
C SER A 6 11.81 31.05 -2.18
N LEU A 7 12.60 31.79 -2.96
CA LEU A 7 12.84 31.50 -4.37
C LEU A 7 13.60 30.19 -4.58
N PHE A 8 14.49 29.83 -3.67
CA PHE A 8 15.28 28.60 -3.75
C PHE A 8 14.69 27.44 -2.92
N GLY A 9 13.48 27.60 -2.43
CA GLY A 9 12.63 26.48 -2.01
C GLY A 9 12.92 25.87 -0.65
N LYS A 10 13.82 26.43 0.15
CA LYS A 10 14.06 25.87 1.50
C LYS A 10 13.32 26.70 2.54
N LYS A 11 12.14 26.22 2.92
CA LYS A 11 11.42 26.73 4.07
C LYS A 11 12.19 26.33 5.33
N LYS A 12 12.51 27.29 6.19
CA LYS A 12 13.13 27.02 7.47
C LYS A 12 12.05 26.55 8.44
N MET A 13 12.15 25.30 8.87
CA MET A 13 11.21 24.71 9.81
C MET A 13 11.57 25.06 11.25
N THR A 14 10.54 25.21 12.08
CA THR A 14 10.72 25.33 13.53
C THR A 14 11.18 23.99 14.11
N ALA A 15 11.65 23.96 15.36
CA ALA A 15 12.01 22.73 16.04
C ALA A 15 10.82 21.78 16.14
N ALA A 16 9.62 22.30 16.39
CA ALA A 16 8.41 21.48 16.49
C ALA A 16 8.04 20.90 15.12
N GLU A 17 8.18 21.67 14.04
CA GLU A 17 7.93 21.20 12.68
C GLU A 17 8.94 20.14 12.26
N THR A 18 10.21 20.33 12.59
CA THR A 18 11.25 19.35 12.32
C THR A 18 10.97 18.02 13.04
N ALA A 19 10.56 18.09 14.31
CA ALA A 19 10.18 16.90 15.08
C ALA A 19 8.97 16.20 14.49
N PHE A 20 7.97 16.97 14.04
CA PHE A 20 6.77 16.44 13.36
C PHE A 20 7.15 15.69 12.08
N VAL A 21 7.95 16.31 11.21
CA VAL A 21 8.42 15.70 9.96
C VAL A 21 9.18 14.41 10.23
N LYS A 22 10.04 14.41 11.24
CA LYS A 22 10.79 13.21 11.62
C LYS A 22 9.87 12.06 12.03
N ARG A 23 8.86 12.34 12.86
CA ARG A 23 7.88 11.32 13.27
C ARG A 23 7.07 10.80 12.08
N GLN A 24 6.58 11.70 11.24
CA GLN A 24 5.81 11.32 10.05
C GLN A 24 6.65 10.51 9.06
N SER A 25 7.91 10.87 8.89
CA SER A 25 8.85 10.12 8.04
C SER A 25 9.06 8.70 8.55
N GLN A 26 9.10 8.52 9.87
CA GLN A 26 9.20 7.19 10.46
C GLN A 26 7.94 6.36 10.23
N ILE A 27 6.77 6.98 10.37
CA ILE A 27 5.48 6.33 10.07
C ILE A 27 5.45 5.91 8.60
N PHE A 28 5.88 6.77 7.69
CA PHE A 28 5.97 6.47 6.27
C PHE A 28 6.87 5.25 6.01
N ALA A 29 8.07 5.26 6.59
CA ALA A 29 9.03 4.14 6.43
C ALA A 29 8.44 2.82 6.94
N ASP A 30 7.75 2.86 8.09
CA ASP A 30 7.09 1.68 8.64
C ASP A 30 5.97 1.18 7.71
N CYS A 31 5.19 2.10 7.12
CA CYS A 31 4.15 1.74 6.15
C CYS A 31 4.74 1.04 4.93
N ILE A 32 5.81 1.59 4.36
CA ILE A 32 6.46 1.00 3.19
C ILE A 32 6.95 -0.43 3.49
N ARG A 33 7.56 -0.63 4.65
CA ARG A 33 8.02 -1.95 5.08
C ARG A 33 6.86 -2.95 5.22
N ILE A 34 5.75 -2.52 5.83
CA ILE A 34 4.58 -3.37 6.05
C ILE A 34 3.88 -3.68 4.72
N ILE A 35 3.74 -2.69 3.83
CA ILE A 35 3.17 -2.87 2.48
C ILE A 35 3.92 -3.94 1.70
N ALA A 36 5.25 -3.95 1.80
CA ALA A 36 6.09 -4.88 1.05
C ALA A 36 5.96 -6.34 1.54
N ASP A 37 5.49 -6.56 2.76
CA ASP A 37 5.61 -7.86 3.42
C ASP A 37 4.28 -8.45 3.92
N THR A 38 3.26 -7.63 4.16
CA THR A 38 1.99 -8.10 4.73
C THR A 38 1.24 -9.05 3.80
N THR A 39 0.52 -10.00 4.40
CA THR A 39 -0.42 -10.88 3.71
C THR A 39 -1.85 -10.62 4.16
N ASP A 40 -2.09 -9.57 4.94
CA ASP A 40 -3.42 -9.19 5.42
C ASP A 40 -3.97 -8.03 4.57
N ILE A 41 -5.14 -8.23 3.97
CA ILE A 41 -5.71 -7.27 3.02
C ILE A 41 -6.11 -5.94 3.69
N GLU A 42 -6.68 -6.00 4.88
CA GLU A 42 -7.05 -4.80 5.62
C GLU A 42 -5.80 -3.97 5.96
N THR A 43 -4.76 -4.65 6.47
CA THR A 43 -3.48 -4.01 6.79
C THR A 43 -2.85 -3.37 5.55
N TYR A 44 -2.85 -4.06 4.42
CA TYR A 44 -2.24 -3.56 3.18
C TYR A 44 -2.88 -2.23 2.76
N PHE A 45 -4.19 -2.19 2.61
CA PHE A 45 -4.88 -0.99 2.14
C PHE A 45 -4.86 0.13 3.18
N TYR A 46 -4.97 -0.19 4.46
CA TYR A 46 -4.82 0.79 5.52
C TYR A 46 -3.44 1.45 5.49
N ARG A 47 -2.39 0.66 5.39
CA ARG A 47 -1.01 1.16 5.38
C ARG A 47 -0.69 1.93 4.11
N TYR A 48 -1.24 1.51 2.98
CA TYR A 48 -1.05 2.26 1.73
C TYR A 48 -1.69 3.65 1.82
N GLY A 49 -2.92 3.73 2.27
CA GLY A 49 -3.61 5.01 2.50
C GLY A 49 -2.89 5.88 3.54
N LEU A 50 -2.39 5.27 4.61
CA LEU A 50 -1.63 5.99 5.64
C LEU A 50 -0.31 6.54 5.07
N ALA A 51 0.38 5.79 4.23
CA ALA A 51 1.60 6.26 3.56
C ALA A 51 1.30 7.50 2.71
N GLU A 52 0.23 7.46 1.92
CA GLU A 52 -0.19 8.58 1.09
C GLU A 52 -0.51 9.83 1.94
N GLN A 53 -1.27 9.65 3.02
CA GLN A 53 -1.65 10.73 3.94
C GLN A 53 -0.44 11.32 4.66
N THR A 54 0.47 10.47 5.09
CA THR A 54 1.68 10.88 5.81
C THR A 54 2.56 11.76 4.96
N VAL A 55 2.76 11.39 3.69
CA VAL A 55 3.54 12.19 2.74
C VAL A 55 2.87 13.55 2.52
N ALA A 56 1.55 13.59 2.38
CA ALA A 56 0.80 14.83 2.22
C ALA A 56 1.00 15.77 3.43
N LYS A 57 0.97 15.23 4.64
CA LYS A 57 1.20 15.99 5.87
C LYS A 57 2.63 16.56 5.93
N ILE A 58 3.61 15.78 5.51
CA ILE A 58 5.00 16.25 5.45
C ILE A 58 5.13 17.39 4.43
N ALA A 59 4.50 17.25 3.26
CA ALA A 59 4.51 18.26 2.22
C ALA A 59 3.91 19.60 2.69
N GLU A 60 2.84 19.55 3.48
CA GLU A 60 2.21 20.75 4.04
C GLU A 60 3.15 21.53 4.96
N VAL A 61 3.98 20.83 5.72
CA VAL A 61 4.87 21.44 6.71
C VAL A 61 6.22 21.83 6.09
N ALA A 62 6.84 20.93 5.34
CA ALA A 62 8.21 21.09 4.84
C ALA A 62 8.27 21.63 3.41
N GLY A 63 7.18 21.52 2.66
CA GLY A 63 7.15 21.77 1.22
C GLY A 63 7.38 20.51 0.42
N GLY A 64 6.65 20.39 -0.72
CA GLY A 64 6.66 19.16 -1.53
C GLY A 64 8.02 18.80 -2.12
N ASP A 65 8.85 19.82 -2.43
CA ASP A 65 10.15 19.61 -3.06
C ASP A 65 11.32 19.59 -2.08
N THR A 66 11.04 19.68 -0.79
CA THR A 66 12.10 19.72 0.22
C THR A 66 12.64 18.32 0.48
N LYS A 67 13.94 18.14 0.38
CA LYS A 67 14.62 16.87 0.69
C LYS A 67 14.67 16.69 2.21
N CYS A 68 13.59 16.18 2.80
CA CYS A 68 13.44 16.05 4.24
C CYS A 68 13.12 14.63 4.70
N MET A 69 13.06 13.68 3.80
CA MET A 69 12.75 12.28 4.09
C MET A 69 13.96 11.40 3.76
N ALA A 70 14.01 10.20 4.30
CA ALA A 70 15.10 9.23 4.09
C ALA A 70 16.49 9.85 4.36
N GLY A 71 16.63 10.56 5.49
CA GLY A 71 17.91 11.20 5.86
C GLY A 71 18.27 12.40 5.00
N GLY A 72 17.27 13.10 4.46
CA GLY A 72 17.48 14.29 3.63
C GLY A 72 17.77 13.99 2.17
N ARG A 73 17.45 12.78 1.70
CA ARG A 73 17.73 12.37 0.33
C ARG A 73 16.51 12.43 -0.59
N VAL A 74 15.30 12.46 -0.03
CA VAL A 74 14.06 12.34 -0.79
C VAL A 74 13.07 13.42 -0.35
N SER A 75 12.32 13.96 -1.30
CA SER A 75 11.25 14.93 -1.04
C SER A 75 9.89 14.22 -0.95
N PRO A 76 8.89 14.88 -0.32
CA PRO A 76 7.51 14.37 -0.34
C PRO A 76 6.97 14.12 -1.75
N ASN A 77 7.26 15.01 -2.70
CA ASN A 77 6.79 14.83 -4.08
C ASN A 77 7.37 13.58 -4.73
N GLU A 78 8.65 13.29 -4.48
CA GLU A 78 9.28 12.06 -4.96
C GLU A 78 8.61 10.82 -4.37
N CYS A 79 8.26 10.87 -3.08
CA CYS A 79 7.55 9.76 -2.42
C CYS A 79 6.13 9.57 -2.97
N THR A 80 5.40 10.67 -3.19
CA THR A 80 4.06 10.61 -3.78
C THR A 80 4.11 10.01 -5.18
N GLU A 81 5.07 10.44 -5.99
CA GLU A 81 5.26 9.94 -7.34
C GLU A 81 5.59 8.44 -7.34
N MET A 82 6.46 8.00 -6.45
CA MET A 82 6.80 6.58 -6.27
C MET A 82 5.56 5.77 -5.90
N LEU A 83 4.79 6.24 -4.91
CA LEU A 83 3.56 5.55 -4.49
C LEU A 83 2.56 5.43 -5.64
N GLN A 84 2.39 6.47 -6.44
CA GLN A 84 1.47 6.46 -7.57
C GLN A 84 1.95 5.56 -8.70
N ASN A 85 3.21 5.69 -9.07
CA ASN A 85 3.78 4.96 -10.21
C ASN A 85 3.92 3.46 -9.94
N GLU A 86 4.15 3.08 -8.70
CA GLU A 86 4.37 1.69 -8.32
C GLU A 86 3.13 1.03 -7.68
N LYS A 87 2.02 1.75 -7.61
CA LYS A 87 0.80 1.26 -6.93
C LYS A 87 0.31 -0.06 -7.53
N ALA A 88 0.24 -0.15 -8.85
CA ALA A 88 -0.19 -1.37 -9.53
C ALA A 88 0.75 -2.54 -9.23
N THR A 89 2.06 -2.31 -9.32
CA THR A 89 3.07 -3.33 -9.06
C THR A 89 3.00 -3.84 -7.61
N HIS A 90 2.93 -2.94 -6.65
CA HIS A 90 2.81 -3.31 -5.23
C HIS A 90 1.51 -4.04 -4.94
N THR A 91 0.40 -3.55 -5.48
CA THR A 91 -0.92 -4.15 -5.25
C THR A 91 -1.00 -5.54 -5.88
N ASN A 92 -0.48 -5.71 -7.09
CA ASN A 92 -0.44 -7.02 -7.76
C ASN A 92 0.39 -8.03 -6.96
N SER A 93 1.56 -7.62 -6.47
CA SER A 93 2.41 -8.47 -5.63
C SER A 93 1.70 -8.84 -4.33
N PHE A 94 1.04 -7.88 -3.70
CA PHE A 94 0.27 -8.14 -2.48
C PHE A 94 -0.86 -9.15 -2.75
N LEU A 95 -1.65 -8.95 -3.81
CA LEU A 95 -2.77 -9.82 -4.14
C LEU A 95 -2.30 -11.27 -4.37
N SER A 96 -1.16 -11.43 -5.04
CA SER A 96 -0.57 -12.77 -5.23
C SER A 96 -0.23 -13.44 -3.91
N ARG A 97 0.40 -12.72 -2.98
CA ARG A 97 0.74 -13.24 -1.65
C ARG A 97 -0.51 -13.58 -0.84
N TYR A 98 -1.48 -12.66 -0.84
CA TYR A 98 -2.72 -12.81 -0.08
C TYR A 98 -3.52 -14.02 -0.56
N ILE A 99 -3.76 -14.11 -1.87
CA ILE A 99 -4.57 -15.18 -2.44
C ILE A 99 -3.87 -16.53 -2.31
N GLN A 100 -2.54 -16.58 -2.47
CA GLN A 100 -1.77 -17.79 -2.25
C GLN A 100 -1.91 -18.29 -0.81
N LYS A 101 -1.75 -17.39 0.16
CA LYS A 101 -1.93 -17.73 1.58
C LYS A 101 -3.33 -18.24 1.88
N GLU A 102 -4.36 -17.56 1.37
CA GLU A 102 -5.74 -17.97 1.58
C GLU A 102 -6.06 -19.29 0.89
N THR A 103 -5.51 -19.54 -0.29
CA THR A 103 -5.67 -20.80 -1.00
C THR A 103 -5.13 -21.97 -0.17
N VAL A 104 -3.92 -21.83 0.36
CA VAL A 104 -3.32 -22.87 1.21
C VAL A 104 -4.17 -23.12 2.45
N ARG A 105 -4.64 -22.05 3.09
CA ARG A 105 -5.49 -22.14 4.28
C ARG A 105 -6.80 -22.87 3.98
N ILE A 106 -7.45 -22.53 2.87
CA ILE A 106 -8.72 -23.12 2.46
C ILE A 106 -8.55 -24.61 2.12
N LEU A 107 -7.48 -24.97 1.43
CA LEU A 107 -7.20 -26.36 1.10
C LEU A 107 -7.00 -27.23 2.34
N GLY A 108 -6.63 -26.64 3.46
CA GLY A 108 -6.51 -27.32 4.75
C GLY A 108 -7.83 -27.51 5.50
N LEU A 109 -8.92 -26.90 5.03
CA LEU A 109 -10.22 -27.03 5.69
C LEU A 109 -10.87 -28.38 5.37
N SER A 110 -11.64 -28.92 6.32
CA SER A 110 -12.34 -30.20 6.15
C SER A 110 -13.61 -30.05 5.31
N ARG A 111 -14.19 -28.86 5.26
CA ARG A 111 -15.44 -28.61 4.52
C ARG A 111 -15.59 -27.10 4.25
N GLY A 112 -16.54 -26.75 3.36
CA GLY A 112 -16.88 -25.36 3.06
C GLY A 112 -15.82 -24.63 2.25
N GLN A 113 -14.95 -25.35 1.57
CA GLN A 113 -13.83 -24.80 0.82
C GLN A 113 -14.27 -23.86 -0.29
N VAL A 114 -15.22 -24.28 -1.12
CA VAL A 114 -15.70 -23.46 -2.26
C VAL A 114 -16.35 -22.17 -1.76
N LYS A 115 -17.21 -22.29 -0.75
CA LYS A 115 -17.86 -21.12 -0.16
C LYS A 115 -16.86 -20.14 0.43
N LYS A 116 -15.81 -20.65 1.08
CA LYS A 116 -14.75 -19.81 1.65
C LYS A 116 -13.96 -19.10 0.54
N ALA A 117 -13.64 -19.81 -0.54
CA ALA A 117 -12.96 -19.20 -1.69
C ALA A 117 -13.80 -18.09 -2.32
N GLN A 118 -15.11 -18.29 -2.46
CA GLN A 118 -16.03 -17.26 -2.94
C GLN A 118 -16.05 -16.05 -2.00
N SER A 119 -15.98 -16.27 -0.69
CA SER A 119 -15.90 -15.18 0.30
C SER A 119 -14.62 -14.37 0.14
N ILE A 120 -13.49 -15.03 -0.12
CA ILE A 120 -12.22 -14.32 -0.37
C ILE A 120 -12.31 -13.47 -1.63
N ALA A 121 -12.90 -13.99 -2.70
CA ALA A 121 -13.11 -13.23 -3.93
C ALA A 121 -13.99 -11.99 -3.69
N ALA A 122 -15.03 -12.13 -2.88
CA ALA A 122 -15.89 -11.01 -2.49
C ALA A 122 -15.14 -9.95 -1.68
N ILE A 123 -14.27 -10.37 -0.76
CA ILE A 123 -13.43 -9.47 0.02
C ILE A 123 -12.50 -8.67 -0.90
N VAL A 124 -11.84 -9.32 -1.85
CA VAL A 124 -10.98 -8.65 -2.82
C VAL A 124 -11.77 -7.60 -3.60
N ASP A 125 -12.97 -7.94 -4.03
CA ASP A 125 -13.84 -7.02 -4.76
C ASP A 125 -14.25 -5.79 -3.94
N GLU A 126 -14.39 -5.93 -2.62
CA GLU A 126 -14.71 -4.81 -1.74
C GLU A 126 -13.63 -3.73 -1.74
N TYR A 127 -12.40 -4.08 -2.03
CA TYR A 127 -11.27 -3.14 -2.08
C TYR A 127 -10.98 -2.61 -3.48
N SER A 128 -11.82 -2.94 -4.47
CA SER A 128 -11.57 -2.55 -5.87
C SER A 128 -11.51 -1.05 -6.09
N ASP A 129 -12.25 -0.26 -5.31
CA ASP A 129 -12.22 1.21 -5.38
C ASP A 129 -10.89 1.81 -4.92
N GLN A 130 -10.07 1.04 -4.22
CA GLN A 130 -8.74 1.45 -3.75
C GLN A 130 -7.61 0.92 -4.63
N MET A 131 -7.94 0.23 -5.72
CA MET A 131 -6.97 -0.40 -6.60
C MET A 131 -6.89 0.28 -7.96
N PRO A 132 -5.70 0.33 -8.60
CA PRO A 132 -5.62 0.62 -10.02
C PRO A 132 -6.40 -0.43 -10.83
N GLU A 133 -6.90 -0.03 -11.99
CA GLU A 133 -7.70 -0.92 -12.85
C GLU A 133 -6.96 -2.21 -13.21
N GLU A 134 -5.67 -2.12 -13.47
CA GLU A 134 -4.81 -3.27 -13.72
C GLU A 134 -4.84 -4.27 -12.57
N SER A 135 -4.82 -3.77 -11.35
CA SER A 135 -4.85 -4.62 -10.14
C SER A 135 -6.21 -5.26 -9.92
N ILE A 136 -7.30 -4.57 -10.28
CA ILE A 136 -8.64 -5.15 -10.24
C ILE A 136 -8.71 -6.38 -11.15
N LYS A 137 -8.22 -6.25 -12.37
CA LYS A 137 -8.17 -7.36 -13.34
C LYS A 137 -7.31 -8.51 -12.84
N HIS A 138 -6.13 -8.18 -12.33
CA HIS A 138 -5.19 -9.16 -11.78
C HIS A 138 -5.81 -9.92 -10.60
N GLY A 139 -6.42 -9.20 -9.67
CA GLY A 139 -7.08 -9.79 -8.51
C GLY A 139 -8.22 -10.71 -8.89
N ARG A 140 -9.06 -10.30 -9.83
CA ARG A 140 -10.17 -11.13 -10.33
C ARG A 140 -9.67 -12.41 -11.00
N ALA A 141 -8.60 -12.32 -11.79
CA ALA A 141 -8.01 -13.48 -12.43
C ALA A 141 -7.45 -14.46 -11.40
N LEU A 142 -6.75 -13.96 -10.37
CA LEU A 142 -6.22 -14.79 -9.29
C LEU A 142 -7.34 -15.47 -8.49
N CYS A 143 -8.41 -14.75 -8.20
CA CYS A 143 -9.56 -15.31 -7.48
C CYS A 143 -10.25 -16.40 -8.29
N ALA A 144 -10.41 -16.18 -9.59
CA ALA A 144 -11.01 -17.19 -10.48
C ALA A 144 -10.18 -18.47 -10.52
N LYS A 145 -8.86 -18.35 -10.60
CA LYS A 145 -7.94 -19.50 -10.56
C LYS A 145 -7.99 -20.22 -9.21
N MET A 146 -8.06 -19.48 -8.13
CA MET A 146 -8.20 -20.06 -6.78
C MET A 146 -9.47 -20.89 -6.67
N ILE A 147 -10.61 -20.33 -7.08
CA ILE A 147 -11.91 -21.01 -7.02
C ILE A 147 -11.88 -22.27 -7.87
N GLU A 148 -11.37 -22.18 -9.10
CA GLU A 148 -11.23 -23.34 -9.99
C GLU A 148 -10.40 -24.46 -9.35
N LYS A 149 -9.26 -24.11 -8.78
CA LYS A 149 -8.37 -25.07 -8.11
C LYS A 149 -9.07 -25.76 -6.92
N ILE A 150 -9.77 -24.95 -6.12
CA ILE A 150 -10.47 -25.46 -4.93
C ILE A 150 -11.65 -26.33 -5.32
N GLU A 151 -12.41 -25.97 -6.36
CA GLU A 151 -13.50 -26.78 -6.89
C GLU A 151 -13.01 -28.15 -7.35
N LYS A 152 -11.87 -28.21 -8.04
CA LYS A 152 -11.27 -29.45 -8.49
C LYS A 152 -10.92 -30.37 -7.33
N VAL A 153 -10.38 -29.81 -6.25
CA VAL A 153 -10.04 -30.59 -5.04
C VAL A 153 -11.30 -31.02 -4.30
N ALA A 154 -12.29 -30.13 -4.17
CA ALA A 154 -13.52 -30.41 -3.44
C ALA A 154 -14.38 -31.48 -4.11
N ASN A 155 -14.29 -31.62 -5.44
CA ASN A 155 -15.06 -32.55 -6.21
C ASN A 155 -14.40 -33.96 -6.35
N LYS A 156 -13.27 -34.15 -5.74
CA LYS A 156 -12.64 -35.48 -5.63
C LYS A 156 -13.15 -36.16 -4.38
#